data_93fd8ee063a39b9bdec5ecea9fae4b57
#
_entry.id   93fd8ee063a39b9bdec5ecea9fae4b57
#
_cell.length_a   1.000
_cell.length_b   1.000
_cell.length_c   1.000
_cell.angle_alpha   90.00
_cell.angle_beta   90.00
_cell.angle_gamma   90.00
#
_symmetry.space_group_name_H-M   'P 1'
#
loop_
_entity.id
_entity.type
_entity.pdbx_description
1 polymer ?
#
loop_
_entity_poly.entity_id
_entity_poly.type
_entity_poly.pdbx_seq_one_letter_code
_entity_poly.pdbx_strand_id
1 'polypeptide(L)'
;YDDYQLFLVNSGAEANENCLKLASFKTGRKRILSASHAFHGRTSLAVEVTDNPQIVAPVNDSHHVTFLPLNDLEQWEKELAKGDVCACIIECIQGVGGIRMATKAFAQGLQAACKRYGTILICDEIQCGYGRSGKFFAHEWLDIKPDLISVAKGIANGFPMGGVLISPN
;
A
#
# COMPACT_ATOMS: atom_id res chain seq x y z
N TYR A 1 -3.42 -17.90 0.91
CA TYR A 1 -2.51 -17.21 -0.03
C TYR A 1 -1.68 -18.22 -0.86
N ASP A 2 -2.14 -19.44 -0.99
CA ASP A 2 -1.41 -20.52 -1.70
C ASP A 2 -1.22 -20.23 -3.21
N ASP A 3 -2.01 -19.30 -3.74
CA ASP A 3 -1.96 -18.82 -5.12
C ASP A 3 -1.11 -17.55 -5.32
N TYR A 4 -0.67 -16.89 -4.22
CA TYR A 4 0.21 -15.73 -4.30
C TYR A 4 1.67 -16.13 -4.50
N GLN A 5 2.39 -15.39 -5.32
CA GLN A 5 3.84 -15.54 -5.45
C GLN A 5 4.55 -14.65 -4.42
N LEU A 6 5.62 -15.14 -3.81
CA LEU A 6 6.43 -14.41 -2.84
C LEU A 6 7.73 -13.93 -3.50
N PHE A 7 7.98 -12.63 -3.44
CA PHE A 7 9.25 -12.00 -3.80
C PHE A 7 9.92 -11.46 -2.54
N LEU A 8 11.09 -12.01 -2.17
CA LEU A 8 11.80 -11.64 -0.94
C LEU A 8 12.71 -10.43 -1.14
N VAL A 9 12.76 -9.59 -0.11
CA VAL A 9 13.60 -8.39 0.01
C VAL A 9 14.14 -8.28 1.45
N ASN A 10 14.86 -7.21 1.79
CA ASN A 10 15.53 -7.09 3.08
C ASN A 10 14.82 -6.18 4.09
N SER A 11 13.85 -5.42 3.67
CA SER A 11 13.15 -4.44 4.52
C SER A 11 11.73 -4.14 4.04
N GLY A 12 10.93 -3.53 4.93
CA GLY A 12 9.59 -3.06 4.55
C GLY A 12 9.61 -1.94 3.51
N ALA A 13 10.58 -1.01 3.59
CA ALA A 13 10.74 0.03 2.59
C ALA A 13 11.02 -0.56 1.21
N GLU A 14 11.92 -1.55 1.11
CA GLU A 14 12.17 -2.28 -0.15
C GLU A 14 10.93 -3.03 -0.65
N ALA A 15 10.14 -3.61 0.25
CA ALA A 15 8.89 -4.27 -0.13
C ALA A 15 7.91 -3.27 -0.78
N ASN A 16 7.72 -2.10 -0.18
CA ASN A 16 6.87 -1.05 -0.75
C ASN A 16 7.43 -0.49 -2.07
N GLU A 17 8.75 -0.26 -2.17
CA GLU A 17 9.41 0.12 -3.43
C GLU A 17 9.08 -0.87 -4.56
N ASN A 18 9.18 -2.16 -4.29
CA ASN A 18 8.89 -3.20 -5.28
C ASN A 18 7.40 -3.31 -5.61
N CYS A 19 6.50 -3.16 -4.63
CA CYS A 19 5.06 -3.08 -4.90
C CYS A 19 4.74 -1.94 -5.87
N LEU A 20 5.24 -0.74 -5.61
CA LEU A 20 5.01 0.45 -6.44
C LEU A 20 5.62 0.28 -7.84
N LYS A 21 6.82 -0.27 -7.91
CA LYS A 21 7.49 -0.57 -9.18
C LYS A 21 6.75 -1.60 -10.02
N LEU A 22 6.28 -2.69 -9.41
CA LEU A 22 5.48 -3.71 -10.08
C LEU A 22 4.16 -3.14 -10.60
N ALA A 23 3.46 -2.33 -9.80
CA ALA A 23 2.23 -1.66 -10.19
C ALA A 23 2.45 -0.73 -11.40
N SER A 24 3.54 0.03 -11.40
CA SER A 24 3.90 0.91 -12.51
C SER A 24 4.23 0.12 -13.78
N PHE A 25 4.97 -0.97 -13.68
CA PHE A 25 5.24 -1.85 -14.83
C PHE A 25 3.95 -2.47 -15.39
N LYS A 26 3.08 -2.98 -14.54
CA LYS A 26 1.82 -3.62 -14.95
C LYS A 26 0.88 -2.65 -15.67
N THR A 27 0.81 -1.41 -15.20
CA THR A 27 -0.16 -0.41 -15.70
C THR A 27 0.41 0.53 -16.77
N GLY A 28 1.73 0.67 -16.86
CA GLY A 28 2.39 1.69 -17.68
C GLY A 28 2.21 3.12 -17.17
N ARG A 29 1.69 3.29 -15.94
CA ARG A 29 1.36 4.57 -15.32
C ARG A 29 2.36 4.89 -14.21
N LYS A 30 2.34 6.14 -13.70
CA LYS A 30 3.30 6.57 -12.67
C LYS A 30 2.66 7.24 -11.46
N ARG A 31 1.42 7.75 -11.55
CA ARG A 31 0.78 8.44 -10.43
C ARG A 31 0.29 7.43 -9.38
N ILE A 32 0.48 7.79 -8.11
CA ILE A 32 0.16 6.96 -6.96
C ILE A 32 -0.83 7.71 -6.06
N LEU A 33 -1.82 7.01 -5.53
CA LEU A 33 -2.65 7.50 -4.44
C LEU A 33 -2.23 6.84 -3.14
N SER A 34 -1.98 7.64 -2.11
CA SER A 34 -1.66 7.20 -0.76
C SER A 34 -2.62 7.81 0.25
N ALA A 35 -2.82 7.14 1.37
CA ALA A 35 -3.67 7.68 2.43
C ALA A 35 -2.96 8.81 3.19
N SER A 36 -3.70 9.84 3.58
CA SER A 36 -3.20 10.85 4.52
C SER A 36 -2.77 10.18 5.84
N HIS A 37 -1.73 10.69 6.45
CA HIS A 37 -1.06 10.15 7.64
C HIS A 37 -0.41 8.77 7.44
N ALA A 38 -0.23 8.30 6.21
CA ALA A 38 0.43 7.03 5.92
C ALA A 38 1.93 7.06 6.22
N PHE A 39 2.47 5.89 6.57
CA PHE A 39 3.91 5.67 6.67
C PHE A 39 4.29 4.36 5.96
N HIS A 40 5.07 4.46 4.90
CA HIS A 40 5.46 3.31 4.07
C HIS A 40 6.96 3.08 3.99
N GLY A 41 7.77 3.95 4.59
CA GLY A 41 9.22 3.82 4.63
C GLY A 41 9.96 5.14 4.41
N ARG A 42 11.29 5.04 4.23
CA ARG A 42 12.18 6.21 4.10
C ARG A 42 13.14 6.12 2.92
N THR A 43 13.02 5.11 2.08
CA THR A 43 13.74 5.02 0.80
C THR A 43 12.99 5.79 -0.28
N SER A 44 13.52 5.91 -1.50
CA SER A 44 13.05 6.85 -2.53
C SER A 44 11.52 6.90 -2.72
N LEU A 45 10.89 5.88 -3.30
CA LEU A 45 9.43 5.88 -3.51
C LEU A 45 8.66 5.65 -2.19
N ALA A 46 9.21 4.87 -1.26
CA ALA A 46 8.55 4.61 0.01
C ALA A 46 8.40 5.88 0.86
N VAL A 47 9.36 6.81 0.80
CA VAL A 47 9.24 8.10 1.48
C VAL A 47 8.28 9.04 0.76
N GLU A 48 8.20 9.00 -0.56
CA GLU A 48 7.26 9.81 -1.33
C GLU A 48 5.79 9.46 -1.04
N VAL A 49 5.49 8.19 -0.79
CA VAL A 49 4.14 7.73 -0.41
C VAL A 49 3.88 7.81 1.10
N THR A 50 4.84 8.27 1.88
CA THR A 50 4.72 8.56 3.31
C THR A 50 4.28 10.02 3.50
N ASP A 51 3.15 10.23 4.18
CA ASP A 51 2.60 11.58 4.43
C ASP A 51 3.34 12.28 5.57
N ASN A 52 4.61 12.62 5.31
CA ASN A 52 5.44 13.40 6.21
C ASN A 52 6.50 14.20 5.42
N PRO A 53 6.22 15.46 5.06
CA PRO A 53 7.13 16.26 4.26
C PRO A 53 8.47 16.54 4.95
N GLN A 54 8.57 16.38 6.27
CA GLN A 54 9.81 16.64 7.01
C GLN A 54 10.91 15.61 6.74
N ILE A 55 10.55 14.43 6.21
CA ILE A 55 11.52 13.36 5.92
C ILE A 55 11.72 13.13 4.42
N VAL A 56 11.04 13.88 3.56
CA VAL A 56 11.23 13.85 2.10
C VAL A 56 12.39 14.77 1.73
N ALA A 57 13.50 14.18 1.31
CA ALA A 57 14.62 14.96 0.79
C ALA A 57 14.31 15.43 -0.65
N PRO A 58 14.90 16.57 -1.13
CA PRO A 58 14.63 17.06 -2.49
C PRO A 58 14.89 16.02 -3.58
N VAL A 59 15.82 15.11 -3.38
CA VAL A 59 16.11 14.01 -4.32
C VAL A 59 15.01 12.95 -4.39
N ASN A 60 14.10 12.93 -3.42
CA ASN A 60 13.00 11.96 -3.33
C ASN A 60 11.65 12.54 -3.79
N ASP A 61 11.58 13.81 -4.16
CA ASP A 61 10.33 14.48 -4.54
C ASP A 61 10.10 14.37 -6.06
N SER A 62 9.31 13.39 -6.48
CA SER A 62 8.96 13.17 -7.89
C SER A 62 7.64 13.83 -8.29
N HIS A 63 6.87 14.38 -7.35
CA HIS A 63 5.54 14.97 -7.56
C HIS A 63 4.49 14.03 -8.17
N HIS A 64 4.64 12.72 -8.01
CA HIS A 64 3.72 11.73 -8.57
C HIS A 64 2.72 11.15 -7.55
N VAL A 65 2.74 11.63 -6.30
CA VAL A 65 1.88 11.13 -5.23
C VAL A 65 0.77 12.12 -4.90
N THR A 66 -0.44 11.61 -4.72
CA THR A 66 -1.59 12.38 -4.21
C THR A 66 -2.04 11.74 -2.90
N PHE A 67 -2.05 12.51 -1.81
CA PHE A 67 -2.55 12.07 -0.52
C PHE A 67 -4.05 12.36 -0.38
N LEU A 68 -4.80 11.36 0.08
CA LEU A 68 -6.25 11.44 0.24
C LEU A 68 -6.67 10.98 1.64
N PRO A 69 -7.76 11.56 2.20
CA PRO A 69 -8.26 11.09 3.49
C PRO A 69 -8.62 9.61 3.45
N LEU A 70 -8.18 8.86 4.49
CA LEU A 70 -8.64 7.49 4.68
C LEU A 70 -10.15 7.50 4.94
N ASN A 71 -10.88 6.55 4.36
CA ASN A 71 -12.34 6.40 4.46
C ASN A 71 -13.20 7.41 3.66
N ASP A 72 -12.60 8.26 2.84
CA ASP A 72 -13.33 9.12 1.92
C ASP A 72 -13.32 8.56 0.49
N LEU A 73 -14.12 7.52 0.25
CA LEU A 73 -14.15 6.80 -1.03
C LEU A 73 -14.43 7.73 -2.24
N GLU A 74 -15.26 8.75 -2.06
CA GLU A 74 -15.63 9.67 -3.13
C GLU A 74 -14.41 10.40 -3.70
N GLN A 75 -13.51 10.89 -2.83
CA GLN A 75 -12.28 11.54 -3.28
C GLN A 75 -11.35 10.56 -4.01
N TRP A 76 -11.23 9.31 -3.52
CA TRP A 76 -10.42 8.30 -4.19
C TRP A 76 -10.97 7.94 -5.57
N GLU A 77 -12.29 7.73 -5.70
CA GLU A 77 -12.91 7.44 -6.99
C GLU A 77 -12.75 8.59 -7.99
N LYS A 78 -12.89 9.83 -7.55
CA LYS A 78 -12.66 11.02 -8.36
C LYS A 78 -11.24 11.08 -8.94
N GLU A 79 -10.23 10.73 -8.14
CA GLU A 79 -8.84 10.69 -8.59
C GLU A 79 -8.57 9.49 -9.52
N LEU A 80 -9.12 8.32 -9.22
CA LEU A 80 -9.01 7.13 -10.05
C LEU A 80 -9.65 7.31 -11.43
N ALA A 81 -10.76 8.03 -11.50
CA ALA A 81 -11.47 8.33 -12.76
C ALA A 81 -10.62 9.11 -13.78
N LYS A 82 -9.52 9.74 -13.36
CA LYS A 82 -8.59 10.42 -14.29
C LYS A 82 -7.81 9.43 -15.16
N GLY A 83 -7.74 8.13 -14.78
CA GLY A 83 -7.18 7.05 -15.59
C GLY A 83 -5.65 6.98 -15.63
N ASP A 84 -4.95 7.76 -14.83
CA ASP A 84 -3.48 7.89 -14.82
C ASP A 84 -2.80 7.26 -13.58
N VAL A 85 -3.58 6.68 -12.66
CA VAL A 85 -3.10 6.11 -11.41
C VAL A 85 -2.60 4.68 -11.62
N CYS A 86 -1.34 4.40 -11.22
CA CYS A 86 -0.79 3.04 -11.25
C CYS A 86 -1.16 2.23 -10.01
N ALA A 87 -1.16 2.86 -8.84
CA ALA A 87 -1.39 2.18 -7.57
C ALA A 87 -2.16 3.03 -6.57
N CYS A 88 -2.99 2.36 -5.76
CA CYS A 88 -3.45 2.84 -4.48
C CYS A 88 -2.73 2.05 -3.39
N ILE A 89 -2.04 2.74 -2.46
CA ILE A 89 -1.37 2.10 -1.33
C ILE A 89 -2.03 2.54 -0.02
N ILE A 90 -2.40 1.57 0.81
CA ILE A 90 -3.01 1.80 2.12
C ILE A 90 -2.42 0.87 3.20
N GLU A 91 -2.36 1.37 4.42
CA GLU A 91 -2.32 0.55 5.62
C GLU A 91 -3.77 0.29 6.05
N CYS A 92 -4.18 -0.96 6.25
CA CYS A 92 -5.51 -1.25 6.78
C CYS A 92 -5.71 -0.70 8.19
N ILE A 93 -4.60 -0.63 8.94
CA ILE A 93 -4.49 0.03 10.24
C ILE A 93 -3.20 0.84 10.20
N GLN A 94 -3.32 2.16 10.15
CA GLN A 94 -2.17 3.07 10.15
C GLN A 94 -1.49 3.08 11.52
N GLY A 95 -0.30 2.51 11.62
CA GLY A 95 0.42 2.46 12.88
C GLY A 95 0.99 3.81 13.28
N VAL A 96 1.90 4.35 12.50
CA VAL A 96 2.54 5.66 12.74
C VAL A 96 1.53 6.80 12.66
N GLY A 97 0.54 6.68 11.79
CA GLY A 97 -0.52 7.68 11.61
C GLY A 97 -1.51 7.82 12.77
N GLY A 98 -1.31 7.12 13.91
CA GLY A 98 -2.14 7.25 15.11
C GLY A 98 -3.29 6.25 15.22
N ILE A 99 -3.05 5.03 14.78
CA ILE A 99 -3.99 3.88 14.85
C ILE A 99 -5.34 4.19 14.17
N ARG A 100 -5.28 4.81 13.01
CA ARG A 100 -6.45 5.03 12.16
C ARG A 100 -6.77 3.76 11.37
N MET A 101 -8.04 3.38 11.32
CA MET A 101 -8.47 2.14 10.67
C MET A 101 -9.28 2.43 9.42
N ALA A 102 -9.01 1.68 8.36
CA ALA A 102 -9.90 1.64 7.21
C ALA A 102 -11.23 0.97 7.59
N THR A 103 -12.35 1.54 7.14
CA THR A 103 -13.64 0.88 7.27
C THR A 103 -13.80 -0.19 6.18
N LYS A 104 -14.58 -1.23 6.48
CA LYS A 104 -14.86 -2.29 5.51
C LYS A 104 -15.52 -1.74 4.22
N ALA A 105 -16.46 -0.81 4.37
CA ALA A 105 -17.14 -0.18 3.24
C ALA A 105 -16.16 0.57 2.33
N PHE A 106 -15.24 1.35 2.93
CA PHE A 106 -14.19 2.06 2.18
C PHE A 106 -13.27 1.08 1.44
N ALA A 107 -12.76 0.07 2.14
CA ALA A 107 -11.77 -0.85 1.56
C ALA A 107 -12.37 -1.66 0.40
N GLN A 108 -13.60 -2.15 0.55
CA GLN A 108 -14.30 -2.87 -0.51
C GLN A 108 -14.65 -1.96 -1.71
N GLY A 109 -15.10 -0.73 -1.43
CA GLY A 109 -15.32 0.28 -2.47
C GLY A 109 -14.04 0.63 -3.22
N LEU A 110 -12.93 0.83 -2.49
CA LEU A 110 -11.63 1.12 -3.09
C LEU A 110 -11.14 -0.06 -3.97
N GLN A 111 -11.25 -1.30 -3.49
CA GLN A 111 -10.91 -2.48 -4.30
C GLN A 111 -11.74 -2.54 -5.60
N ALA A 112 -13.05 -2.29 -5.50
CA ALA A 112 -13.93 -2.28 -6.67
C ALA A 112 -13.56 -1.15 -7.65
N ALA A 113 -13.24 0.04 -7.14
CA ALA A 113 -12.78 1.17 -7.95
C ALA A 113 -11.43 0.87 -8.61
N CYS A 114 -10.45 0.35 -7.89
CA CYS A 114 -9.16 -0.06 -8.45
C CYS A 114 -9.34 -1.03 -9.61
N LYS A 115 -10.18 -2.05 -9.44
CA LYS A 115 -10.50 -3.01 -10.50
C LYS A 115 -11.17 -2.33 -11.71
N ARG A 116 -12.10 -1.40 -11.48
CA ARG A 116 -12.81 -0.67 -12.54
C ARG A 116 -11.88 0.18 -13.39
N TYR A 117 -10.91 0.84 -12.76
CA TYR A 117 -9.98 1.76 -13.43
C TYR A 117 -8.65 1.14 -13.83
N GLY A 118 -8.47 -0.17 -13.60
CA GLY A 118 -7.23 -0.88 -13.91
C GLY A 118 -6.03 -0.35 -13.11
N THR A 119 -6.24 -0.06 -11.83
CA THR A 119 -5.25 0.41 -10.85
C THR A 119 -4.93 -0.72 -9.88
N ILE A 120 -3.68 -0.85 -9.45
CA ILE A 120 -3.23 -1.87 -8.51
C ILE A 120 -3.53 -1.46 -7.07
N LEU A 121 -4.19 -2.32 -6.31
CA LEU A 121 -4.41 -2.13 -4.87
C LEU A 121 -3.27 -2.79 -4.09
N ILE A 122 -2.55 -1.99 -3.30
CA ILE A 122 -1.47 -2.41 -2.42
C ILE A 122 -1.92 -2.28 -0.97
N CYS A 123 -1.88 -3.38 -0.21
CA CYS A 123 -2.01 -3.34 1.24
C CYS A 123 -0.64 -3.46 1.90
N ASP A 124 -0.26 -2.42 2.65
CA ASP A 124 0.93 -2.43 3.48
C ASP A 124 0.61 -3.14 4.80
N GLU A 125 1.04 -4.39 4.89
CA GLU A 125 0.89 -5.25 6.07
C GLU A 125 2.16 -5.34 6.91
N ILE A 126 3.14 -4.46 6.68
CA ILE A 126 4.43 -4.46 7.35
C ILE A 126 4.26 -4.35 8.87
N GLN A 127 3.35 -3.50 9.33
CA GLN A 127 3.09 -3.31 10.75
C GLN A 127 1.85 -4.06 11.25
N CYS A 128 0.78 -4.10 10.48
CA CYS A 128 -0.49 -4.67 10.90
C CYS A 128 -0.65 -6.17 10.60
N GLY A 129 0.25 -6.76 9.81
CA GLY A 129 0.26 -8.18 9.47
C GLY A 129 0.84 -9.10 10.55
N TYR A 130 0.96 -10.37 10.21
CA TYR A 130 1.52 -11.43 11.04
C TYR A 130 0.88 -11.53 12.43
N GLY A 131 -0.45 -11.48 12.49
CA GLY A 131 -1.22 -11.68 13.71
C GLY A 131 -1.36 -10.43 14.60
N ARG A 132 -0.72 -9.31 14.26
CA ARG A 132 -0.77 -8.06 15.05
C ARG A 132 -2.20 -7.58 15.34
N SER A 133 -3.09 -7.73 14.38
CA SER A 133 -4.50 -7.29 14.48
C SER A 133 -5.47 -8.40 14.91
N GLY A 134 -4.98 -9.61 15.19
CA GLY A 134 -5.80 -10.78 15.54
C GLY A 134 -6.21 -11.65 14.34
N LYS A 135 -5.88 -11.24 13.13
CA LYS A 135 -5.91 -12.04 11.89
C LYS A 135 -4.50 -12.16 11.33
N PHE A 136 -4.24 -13.12 10.44
CA PHE A 136 -2.92 -13.25 9.84
C PHE A 136 -2.52 -11.96 9.12
N PHE A 137 -3.42 -11.42 8.31
CA PHE A 137 -3.32 -10.08 7.73
C PHE A 137 -4.51 -9.20 8.14
N ALA A 138 -4.28 -7.89 8.31
CA ALA A 138 -5.32 -6.96 8.73
C ALA A 138 -6.41 -6.77 7.67
N HIS A 139 -6.08 -6.87 6.37
CA HIS A 139 -7.06 -6.76 5.29
C HIS A 139 -8.14 -7.86 5.31
N GLU A 140 -7.89 -8.98 6.01
CA GLU A 140 -8.90 -10.02 6.21
C GLU A 140 -10.10 -9.54 7.03
N TRP A 141 -9.93 -8.55 7.93
CA TRP A 141 -11.04 -7.91 8.64
C TRP A 141 -11.95 -7.11 7.72
N LEU A 142 -11.41 -6.67 6.59
CA LEU A 142 -12.09 -5.82 5.61
C LEU A 142 -12.72 -6.64 4.47
N ASP A 143 -12.49 -7.96 4.44
CA ASP A 143 -12.90 -8.89 3.37
C ASP A 143 -12.50 -8.39 1.97
N ILE A 144 -11.26 -7.95 1.82
CA ILE A 144 -10.66 -7.59 0.53
C ILE A 144 -9.54 -8.54 0.15
N LYS A 145 -9.22 -8.60 -1.15
CA LYS A 145 -8.08 -9.34 -1.70
C LYS A 145 -7.23 -8.36 -2.51
N PRO A 146 -6.17 -7.78 -1.90
CA PRO A 146 -5.31 -6.84 -2.60
C PRO A 146 -4.49 -7.53 -3.71
N ASP A 147 -4.10 -6.75 -4.72
CA ASP A 147 -3.24 -7.25 -5.80
C ASP A 147 -1.82 -7.50 -5.31
N LEU A 148 -1.32 -6.61 -4.44
CA LEU A 148 0.00 -6.71 -3.82
C LEU A 148 -0.09 -6.52 -2.31
N ILE A 149 0.70 -7.27 -1.57
CA ILE A 149 0.80 -7.17 -0.11
C ILE A 149 2.28 -7.02 0.26
N SER A 150 2.65 -5.91 0.88
CA SER A 150 4.00 -5.75 1.41
C SER A 150 4.08 -6.24 2.85
N VAL A 151 5.14 -6.98 3.17
CA VAL A 151 5.36 -7.61 4.47
C VAL A 151 6.80 -7.39 4.94
N ALA A 152 6.97 -7.28 6.26
CA ALA A 152 8.27 -7.24 6.94
C ALA A 152 8.06 -7.44 8.46
N LYS A 153 8.89 -6.87 9.29
CA LYS A 153 8.81 -6.90 10.78
C LYS A 153 8.54 -8.31 11.33
N GLY A 154 7.26 -8.68 11.45
CA GLY A 154 6.85 -9.97 12.01
C GLY A 154 7.24 -11.20 11.20
N ILE A 155 7.60 -11.03 9.90
CA ILE A 155 7.89 -12.16 9.01
C ILE A 155 9.08 -13.03 9.47
N ALA A 156 10.08 -12.43 10.08
CA ALA A 156 11.36 -13.12 10.35
C ALA A 156 11.85 -12.99 11.80
N ASN A 157 10.96 -12.67 12.73
CA ASN A 157 11.27 -12.61 14.16
C ASN A 157 12.55 -11.81 14.49
N GLY A 158 12.74 -10.65 13.86
CA GLY A 158 13.87 -9.74 14.07
C GLY A 158 15.02 -9.85 13.07
N PHE A 159 15.04 -10.88 12.22
CA PHE A 159 15.99 -10.92 11.11
C PHE A 159 15.61 -9.89 10.02
N PRO A 160 16.59 -9.18 9.43
CA PRO A 160 16.33 -8.25 8.33
C PRO A 160 15.72 -8.95 7.12
N MET A 161 14.42 -8.86 6.97
CA MET A 161 13.65 -9.48 5.88
C MET A 161 12.38 -8.70 5.60
N GLY A 162 11.99 -8.68 4.36
CA GLY A 162 10.69 -8.24 3.86
C GLY A 162 10.27 -9.05 2.65
N GLY A 163 9.10 -8.78 2.15
CA GLY A 163 8.61 -9.48 0.97
C GLY A 163 7.40 -8.79 0.36
N VAL A 164 7.13 -9.18 -0.86
CA VAL A 164 5.93 -8.81 -1.61
C VAL A 164 5.17 -10.08 -1.95
N LEU A 165 3.93 -10.17 -1.53
CA LEU A 165 3.01 -11.18 -2.02
C LEU A 165 2.30 -10.61 -3.25
N ILE A 166 2.38 -11.33 -4.36
CA ILE A 166 1.87 -10.91 -5.67
C ILE A 166 0.70 -11.82 -6.02
N SER A 167 -0.49 -11.25 -6.22
CA SER A 167 -1.67 -12.02 -6.62
C SER A 167 -1.50 -12.61 -8.02
N PRO A 168 -2.19 -13.71 -8.36
CA PRO A 168 -2.10 -14.33 -9.68
C PRO A 168 -2.79 -13.54 -10.80
N ASN A 169 -3.49 -12.43 -10.50
CA ASN A 169 -4.30 -11.66 -11.45
C ASN A 169 -3.57 -10.50 -12.11
#